data_8c60b9c26365a2ea3a9f05c0e989e957
#
_entry.id   8c60b9c26365a2ea3a9f05c0e989e957
#
_cell.length_a   1.000
_cell.length_b   1.000
_cell.length_c   1.000
_cell.angle_alpha   90.00
_cell.angle_beta   90.00
_cell.angle_gamma   90.00
#
_symmetry.space_group_name_H-M   'P 1'
#
loop_
_entity.id
_entity.type
_entity.pdbx_description
1 polymer ?
#
loop_
_entity_poly.entity_id
_entity_poly.type
_entity_poly.pdbx_seq_one_letter_code
_entity_poly.pdbx_strand_id
1 'polypeptide(L)'
;MTELIKTDIKLGEGEPAASGCDVVVHYTGWLYDEAAPDHKGKKFDSSRDRNKPFAFPLGGGRVIEGWDLGVEGMQMGGQRTLVIPSHLGYGPDGAGSDIPPNATLVFDVELLAIR
;
A
#
# COMPACT_ATOMS: atom_id res chain seq x y z
N MET A 1 13.12 -10.41 -4.03
CA MET A 1 12.45 -9.90 -2.82
C MET A 1 11.27 -10.79 -2.48
N THR A 2 11.24 -11.29 -1.27
CA THR A 2 10.25 -12.29 -0.84
C THR A 2 9.41 -11.85 0.36
N GLU A 3 9.74 -10.73 0.98
CA GLU A 3 9.08 -10.29 2.20
C GLU A 3 8.48 -8.90 2.04
N LEU A 4 7.33 -8.69 2.69
CA LEU A 4 6.74 -7.36 2.83
C LEU A 4 7.62 -6.52 3.75
N ILE A 5 7.96 -5.31 3.31
CA ILE A 5 8.72 -4.36 4.13
C ILE A 5 7.82 -3.19 4.45
N LYS A 6 7.69 -2.88 5.73
CA LYS A 6 6.88 -1.75 6.23
C LYS A 6 7.82 -0.75 6.89
N THR A 7 7.82 0.48 6.40
CA THR A 7 8.65 1.55 6.95
C THR A 7 7.77 2.72 7.32
N ASP A 8 7.69 3.04 8.62
CA ASP A 8 6.91 4.18 9.07
C ASP A 8 7.66 5.48 8.80
N ILE A 9 7.03 6.35 8.03
CA ILE A 9 7.54 7.70 7.75
C ILE A 9 7.08 8.65 8.85
N LYS A 10 5.84 8.47 9.29
CA LYS A 10 5.22 9.26 10.35
C LYS A 10 4.30 8.36 11.15
N LEU A 11 4.44 8.37 12.47
CA LEU A 11 3.51 7.67 13.34
C LEU A 11 2.25 8.53 13.51
N GLY A 12 1.10 7.88 13.54
CA GLY A 12 -0.16 8.56 13.80
C GLY A 12 -0.48 8.54 15.28
N GLU A 13 -1.77 8.66 15.60
CA GLU A 13 -2.26 8.69 16.98
C GLU A 13 -3.49 7.81 17.13
N GLY A 14 -3.74 7.35 18.34
CA GLY A 14 -4.91 6.57 18.68
C GLY A 14 -4.70 5.08 18.51
N GLU A 15 -5.81 4.35 18.44
CA GLU A 15 -5.79 2.90 18.30
C GLU A 15 -5.22 2.49 16.94
N PRO A 16 -4.36 1.48 16.90
CA PRO A 16 -3.89 0.97 15.61
C PRO A 16 -5.00 0.28 14.84
N ALA A 17 -4.95 0.38 13.52
CA ALA A 17 -5.90 -0.29 12.64
C ALA A 17 -5.75 -1.80 12.78
N ALA A 18 -6.87 -2.49 12.91
CA ALA A 18 -6.91 -3.93 13.07
C ALA A 18 -7.81 -4.56 12.01
N SER A 19 -7.57 -5.84 11.73
CA SER A 19 -8.43 -6.61 10.84
C SER A 19 -9.88 -6.52 11.33
N GLY A 20 -10.80 -6.28 10.43
CA GLY A 20 -12.22 -6.14 10.72
C GLY A 20 -12.73 -4.71 10.76
N CYS A 21 -11.85 -3.71 10.82
CA CYS A 21 -12.29 -2.33 10.73
C CYS A 21 -12.24 -1.83 9.28
N ASP A 22 -12.94 -0.74 9.01
CA ASP A 22 -12.85 -0.06 7.72
C ASP A 22 -11.82 1.06 7.83
N VAL A 23 -10.97 1.18 6.84
CA VAL A 23 -9.93 2.22 6.80
C VAL A 23 -10.11 3.08 5.58
N VAL A 24 -9.72 4.36 5.71
CA VAL A 24 -9.74 5.33 4.61
C VAL A 24 -8.32 5.83 4.43
N VAL A 25 -7.79 5.69 3.22
CA VAL A 25 -6.39 6.01 2.94
C VAL A 25 -6.24 6.88 1.71
N HIS A 26 -5.15 7.64 1.65
CA HIS A 26 -4.57 8.08 0.40
C HIS A 26 -3.34 7.25 0.12
N TYR A 27 -3.09 6.96 -1.14
CA TYR A 27 -1.95 6.16 -1.54
C TYR A 27 -1.39 6.60 -2.88
N THR A 28 -0.11 6.32 -3.09
CA THR A 28 0.56 6.41 -4.38
C THR A 28 1.39 5.14 -4.56
N GLY A 29 1.33 4.54 -5.73
CA GLY A 29 2.04 3.31 -6.03
C GLY A 29 2.99 3.44 -7.20
N TRP A 30 4.16 2.80 -7.06
CA TRP A 30 5.20 2.74 -8.09
C TRP A 30 5.65 1.31 -8.29
N LEU A 31 6.16 1.01 -9.47
CA LEU A 31 6.92 -0.21 -9.68
C LEU A 31 8.26 -0.08 -8.96
N TYR A 32 8.69 -1.14 -8.27
CA TYR A 32 9.98 -1.16 -7.61
C TYR A 32 11.09 -1.09 -8.65
N ASP A 33 12.05 -0.20 -8.46
CA ASP A 33 13.20 -0.04 -9.33
C ASP A 33 14.44 0.20 -8.47
N GLU A 34 15.37 -0.75 -8.48
CA GLU A 34 16.59 -0.66 -7.65
C GLU A 34 17.41 0.59 -7.95
N ALA A 35 17.37 1.07 -9.17
CA ALA A 35 18.16 2.23 -9.60
C ALA A 35 17.47 3.57 -9.34
N ALA A 36 16.18 3.55 -8.97
CA ALA A 36 15.44 4.80 -8.77
C ALA A 36 15.58 5.31 -7.34
N PRO A 37 15.44 6.63 -7.12
CA PRO A 37 15.41 7.19 -5.77
C PRO A 37 14.28 6.55 -4.94
N ASP A 38 14.61 6.13 -3.73
CA ASP A 38 13.67 5.43 -2.82
C ASP A 38 13.06 4.19 -3.45
N HIS A 39 13.70 3.62 -4.48
CA HIS A 39 13.23 2.46 -5.25
C HIS A 39 11.90 2.70 -5.95
N LYS A 40 11.48 3.96 -6.08
CA LYS A 40 10.23 4.35 -6.72
C LYS A 40 10.45 4.54 -8.22
N GLY A 41 10.13 3.53 -8.98
CA GLY A 41 10.21 3.56 -10.44
C GLY A 41 8.99 4.25 -11.05
N LYS A 42 8.38 3.61 -12.05
CA LYS A 42 7.23 4.20 -12.73
C LYS A 42 6.01 4.21 -11.83
N LYS A 43 5.41 5.38 -11.64
CA LYS A 43 4.13 5.53 -10.93
C LYS A 43 3.02 4.92 -11.76
N PHE A 44 2.17 4.09 -11.15
CA PHE A 44 1.07 3.45 -11.86
C PHE A 44 -0.31 3.85 -11.33
N ASP A 45 -0.40 4.36 -10.12
CA ASP A 45 -1.68 4.75 -9.56
C ASP A 45 -1.50 5.70 -8.38
N SER A 46 -2.50 6.56 -8.14
CA SER A 46 -2.52 7.41 -6.97
C SER A 46 -3.94 7.91 -6.71
N SER A 47 -4.42 7.70 -5.49
CA SER A 47 -5.70 8.28 -5.06
C SER A 47 -5.64 9.81 -5.01
N ARG A 48 -4.44 10.36 -4.77
CA ARG A 48 -4.25 11.82 -4.72
C ARG A 48 -4.46 12.48 -6.07
N ASP A 49 -4.10 11.79 -7.16
CA ASP A 49 -4.30 12.30 -8.52
C ASP A 49 -5.79 12.42 -8.83
N ARG A 50 -6.61 11.57 -8.25
CA ARG A 50 -8.06 11.62 -8.39
C ARG A 50 -8.71 12.50 -7.33
N ASN A 51 -7.93 12.97 -6.38
CA ASN A 51 -8.40 13.76 -5.25
C ASN A 51 -9.56 13.06 -4.52
N LYS A 52 -9.44 11.73 -4.39
CA LYS A 52 -10.49 10.91 -3.81
C LYS A 52 -9.88 9.81 -2.96
N PRO A 53 -10.05 9.88 -1.62
CA PRO A 53 -9.56 8.83 -0.73
C PRO A 53 -10.19 7.48 -1.03
N PHE A 54 -9.48 6.43 -0.71
CA PHE A 54 -9.92 5.07 -0.94
C PHE A 54 -10.25 4.39 0.39
N ALA A 55 -11.45 3.82 0.47
CA ALA A 55 -11.91 3.13 1.66
C ALA A 55 -12.00 1.63 1.40
N PHE A 56 -11.55 0.81 2.36
CA PHE A 56 -11.68 -0.64 2.23
C PHE A 56 -11.74 -1.31 3.61
N PRO A 57 -12.38 -2.49 3.69
CA PRO A 57 -12.38 -3.27 4.94
C PRO A 57 -11.03 -3.96 5.10
N LEU A 58 -10.34 -3.65 6.19
CA LEU A 58 -9.00 -4.18 6.43
C LEU A 58 -9.07 -5.66 6.80
N GLY A 59 -8.24 -6.45 6.16
CA GLY A 59 -8.16 -7.89 6.39
C GLY A 59 -9.24 -8.70 5.68
N GLY A 60 -10.08 -8.06 4.85
CA GLY A 60 -11.19 -8.70 4.20
C GLY A 60 -10.89 -9.34 2.85
N GLY A 61 -9.65 -9.27 2.38
CA GLY A 61 -9.29 -9.81 1.07
C GLY A 61 -9.83 -9.01 -0.11
N ARG A 62 -10.25 -7.76 0.12
CA ARG A 62 -10.82 -6.89 -0.92
C ARG A 62 -9.74 -6.13 -1.68
N VAL A 63 -8.52 -6.11 -1.16
CA VAL A 63 -7.36 -5.45 -1.74
C VAL A 63 -6.23 -6.47 -1.81
N ILE A 64 -5.11 -6.10 -2.45
CA ILE A 64 -3.96 -7.01 -2.47
C ILE A 64 -3.52 -7.32 -1.05
N GLU A 65 -3.02 -8.52 -0.84
CA GLU A 65 -2.67 -9.01 0.49
C GLU A 65 -1.63 -8.12 1.18
N GLY A 66 -0.70 -7.55 0.40
CA GLY A 66 0.30 -6.62 0.93
C GLY A 66 -0.31 -5.38 1.57
N TRP A 67 -1.50 -4.96 1.16
CA TRP A 67 -2.21 -3.85 1.81
C TRP A 67 -2.88 -4.30 3.09
N ASP A 68 -3.58 -5.46 3.08
CA ASP A 68 -4.20 -5.97 4.30
C ASP A 68 -3.16 -6.18 5.41
N LEU A 69 -2.00 -6.71 5.06
CA LEU A 69 -0.91 -6.90 6.02
C LEU A 69 -0.16 -5.60 6.32
N GLY A 70 -0.01 -4.76 5.30
CA GLY A 70 0.83 -3.55 5.39
C GLY A 70 0.19 -2.41 6.15
N VAL A 71 -1.12 -2.24 6.01
CA VAL A 71 -1.85 -1.16 6.68
C VAL A 71 -2.20 -1.52 8.13
N GLU A 72 -2.30 -2.81 8.43
CA GLU A 72 -2.54 -3.25 9.80
C GLU A 72 -1.52 -2.65 10.75
N GLY A 73 -1.98 -2.11 11.86
CA GLY A 73 -1.13 -1.49 12.85
C GLY A 73 -0.87 0.00 12.65
N MET A 74 -1.28 0.57 11.51
CA MET A 74 -1.17 2.01 11.32
C MET A 74 -2.16 2.75 12.20
N GLN A 75 -1.75 3.92 12.66
CA GLN A 75 -2.61 4.81 13.43
C GLN A 75 -3.08 5.96 12.54
N MET A 76 -4.20 6.55 12.91
CA MET A 76 -4.79 7.65 12.14
C MET A 76 -3.83 8.82 12.05
N GLY A 77 -3.62 9.34 10.83
CA GLY A 77 -2.64 10.38 10.55
C GLY A 77 -1.26 9.84 10.22
N GLY A 78 -1.03 8.54 10.37
CA GLY A 78 0.26 7.93 10.07
C GLY A 78 0.53 7.81 8.59
N GLN A 79 1.81 7.73 8.25
CA GLN A 79 2.28 7.52 6.88
C GLN A 79 3.27 6.38 6.87
N ARG A 80 3.11 5.45 5.94
CA ARG A 80 3.94 4.25 5.86
C ARG A 80 4.28 3.93 4.41
N THR A 81 5.53 3.56 4.17
CA THR A 81 5.94 3.02 2.88
C THR A 81 5.90 1.51 2.94
N LEU A 82 5.28 0.90 1.94
CA LEU A 82 5.18 -0.55 1.81
C LEU A 82 5.97 -0.99 0.58
N VAL A 83 6.87 -1.95 0.75
CA VAL A 83 7.48 -2.64 -0.38
C VAL A 83 6.88 -4.03 -0.42
N ILE A 84 6.14 -4.33 -1.47
CA ILE A 84 5.28 -5.50 -1.56
C ILE A 84 5.81 -6.45 -2.63
N PRO A 85 6.26 -7.66 -2.24
CA PRO A 85 6.68 -8.64 -3.23
C PRO A 85 5.48 -9.12 -4.06
N SER A 86 5.74 -9.63 -5.25
CA SER A 86 4.68 -9.95 -6.20
C SER A 86 3.65 -10.94 -5.65
N HIS A 87 4.06 -11.91 -4.84
CA HIS A 87 3.10 -12.89 -4.30
C HIS A 87 2.10 -12.28 -3.30
N LEU A 88 2.37 -11.09 -2.78
CA LEU A 88 1.43 -10.33 -1.95
C LEU A 88 0.80 -9.17 -2.73
N GLY A 89 1.14 -9.04 -4.00
CA GLY A 89 0.61 -8.03 -4.91
C GLY A 89 -0.22 -8.67 -6.01
N TYR A 90 0.18 -8.45 -7.26
CA TYR A 90 -0.59 -8.92 -8.42
C TYR A 90 -0.05 -10.23 -9.03
N GLY A 91 1.00 -10.79 -8.43
CA GLY A 91 1.47 -12.13 -8.76
C GLY A 91 2.00 -12.30 -10.18
N PRO A 92 1.96 -13.57 -10.69
CA PRO A 92 2.54 -13.87 -12.00
C PRO A 92 1.74 -13.32 -13.18
N ASP A 93 0.50 -12.90 -12.97
CA ASP A 93 -0.32 -12.35 -14.04
C ASP A 93 -0.19 -10.84 -14.21
N GLY A 94 0.28 -10.13 -13.16
CA GLY A 94 0.30 -8.68 -13.17
C GLY A 94 -1.10 -8.09 -13.18
N ALA A 95 -1.23 -6.84 -13.62
CA ALA A 95 -2.53 -6.16 -13.71
C ALA A 95 -2.52 -5.15 -14.84
N GLY A 96 -3.37 -5.38 -15.85
CA GLY A 96 -3.49 -4.50 -16.99
C GLY A 96 -2.16 -4.29 -17.71
N SER A 97 -2.01 -3.10 -18.32
CA SER A 97 -0.76 -2.74 -19.00
C SER A 97 0.24 -2.06 -18.06
N ASP A 98 -0.17 -1.70 -16.85
CA ASP A 98 0.65 -0.89 -15.94
C ASP A 98 1.52 -1.73 -15.00
N ILE A 99 1.06 -2.93 -14.64
CA ILE A 99 1.78 -3.79 -13.70
C ILE A 99 2.16 -5.09 -14.41
N PRO A 100 3.46 -5.27 -14.69
CA PRO A 100 3.91 -6.48 -15.36
C PRO A 100 3.83 -7.70 -14.44
N PRO A 101 3.95 -8.92 -15.00
CA PRO A 101 4.04 -10.12 -14.20
C PRO A 101 5.21 -10.08 -13.22
N ASN A 102 4.98 -10.63 -12.05
CA ASN A 102 6.01 -10.78 -11.00
C ASN A 102 6.61 -9.46 -10.50
N ALA A 103 5.83 -8.37 -10.56
CA ALA A 103 6.33 -7.06 -10.16
C ALA A 103 6.33 -6.89 -8.65
N THR A 104 7.44 -6.36 -8.12
CA THR A 104 7.50 -5.84 -6.76
C THR A 104 7.01 -4.40 -6.79
N LEU A 105 6.20 -4.02 -5.81
CA LEU A 105 5.52 -2.72 -5.78
C LEU A 105 5.98 -1.90 -4.59
N VAL A 106 5.97 -0.57 -4.75
CA VAL A 106 6.22 0.36 -3.66
C VAL A 106 5.00 1.24 -3.51
N PHE A 107 4.45 1.35 -2.31
CA PHE A 107 3.32 2.24 -2.02
C PHE A 107 3.68 3.16 -0.86
N ASP A 108 3.34 4.44 -0.99
CA ASP A 108 3.24 5.33 0.15
C ASP A 108 1.77 5.41 0.53
N VAL A 109 1.46 5.13 1.78
CA VAL A 109 0.08 5.10 2.29
C VAL A 109 -0.04 6.04 3.46
N GLU A 110 -1.07 6.88 3.44
CA GLU A 110 -1.46 7.71 4.57
C GLU A 110 -2.82 7.25 5.08
N LEU A 111 -2.91 6.95 6.36
CA LEU A 111 -4.17 6.54 6.98
C LEU A 111 -4.92 7.77 7.46
N LEU A 112 -6.07 8.03 6.83
CA LEU A 112 -6.87 9.22 7.12
C LEU A 112 -7.92 8.98 8.19
N ALA A 113 -8.52 7.80 8.22
CA ALA A 113 -9.58 7.49 9.18
C ALA A 113 -9.71 5.99 9.39
N ILE A 114 -10.19 5.62 10.56
CA ILE A 114 -10.56 4.25 10.93
C ILE A 114 -12.02 4.30 11.37
N ARG A 115 -12.83 3.41 10.81
CA ARG A 115 -14.27 3.36 11.10
C ARG A 115 -14.71 2.02 11.65
#